data_7b6108ce8eb08d42a6400663ec7201f1
#
_entry.id   7b6108ce8eb08d42a6400663ec7201f1
#
_cell.length_a   1.000
_cell.length_b   1.000
_cell.length_c   1.000
_cell.angle_alpha   90.00
_cell.angle_beta   90.00
_cell.angle_gamma   90.00
#
_symmetry.space_group_name_H-M   'P 1'
#
loop_
_entity.id
_entity.type
_entity.pdbx_description
1 polymer ?
#
loop_
_entity_poly.entity_id
_entity_poly.type
_entity_poly.pdbx_seq_one_letter_code
_entity_poly.pdbx_strand_id
1 'polypeptide(L)'
;MQYSIRRKDVLPYKQVAVSPSSIRRKLTELEKDGLVVRIHGGVKSINDDESGMSFFTRKHTNALEKRLIAIKALKLVHDGDMIFLDSSSTSYFLAEYLSGFPNVTVVTNGVDTLAALAAKVVNVYSSGGKVYSENNAALTGEFARAAISKIHADLCFFGSRNNVGRRHLRFVSALQRNNKHYDAKFG
;
A
#
# COMPACT_ATOMS: atom_id res chain seq x y z
N MET A 1 8.35 -15.63 17.69
CA MET A 1 7.78 -16.60 16.74
C MET A 1 8.64 -16.55 15.49
N GLN A 2 9.36 -17.61 15.24
CA GLN A 2 10.38 -17.70 14.19
C GLN A 2 9.65 -17.86 12.83
N TYR A 3 9.79 -16.90 11.92
CA TYR A 3 9.29 -17.06 10.56
C TYR A 3 10.06 -18.19 9.86
N SER A 4 9.37 -19.29 9.63
CA SER A 4 9.90 -20.39 8.82
C SER A 4 9.83 -19.96 7.35
N ILE A 5 10.93 -19.41 6.85
CA ILE A 5 11.15 -19.29 5.39
C ILE A 5 11.20 -20.73 4.88
N ARG A 6 10.26 -21.11 4.03
CA ARG A 6 10.28 -22.44 3.42
C ARG A 6 11.53 -22.56 2.59
N ARG A 7 12.33 -23.59 2.82
CA ARG A 7 13.59 -23.86 2.10
C ARG A 7 13.46 -23.90 0.57
N LYS A 8 12.25 -23.91 0.03
CA LYS A 8 11.97 -23.88 -1.41
C LYS A 8 12.25 -22.53 -2.08
N ASP A 9 12.32 -21.45 -1.30
CA ASP A 9 12.43 -20.09 -1.83
C ASP A 9 13.86 -19.53 -1.84
N VAL A 10 14.84 -20.32 -1.41
CA VAL A 10 16.25 -19.92 -1.33
C VAL A 10 17.11 -20.88 -2.15
N LEU A 11 17.56 -20.45 -3.32
CA LEU A 11 18.57 -21.18 -4.09
C LEU A 11 19.96 -20.95 -3.46
N PRO A 12 20.66 -22.00 -2.99
CA PRO A 12 22.01 -21.85 -2.48
C PRO A 12 22.95 -21.41 -3.62
N TYR A 13 23.74 -20.34 -3.39
CA TYR A 13 24.65 -19.76 -4.39
C TYR A 13 25.63 -20.78 -5.03
N LYS A 14 25.87 -21.89 -4.37
CA LYS A 14 26.75 -22.98 -4.87
C LYS A 14 26.21 -23.69 -6.12
N GLN A 15 24.95 -23.48 -6.48
CA GLN A 15 24.36 -24.07 -7.68
C GLN A 15 24.45 -23.18 -8.92
N VAL A 16 25.00 -21.96 -8.77
CA VAL A 16 25.14 -21.00 -9.87
C VAL A 16 26.62 -20.92 -10.23
N ALA A 17 27.00 -21.27 -11.45
CA ALA A 17 28.38 -21.23 -11.95
C ALA A 17 28.90 -19.79 -12.18
N VAL A 18 28.76 -18.93 -11.17
CA VAL A 18 29.09 -17.49 -11.20
C VAL A 18 29.82 -17.12 -9.91
N SER A 19 30.81 -16.21 -10.00
CA SER A 19 31.54 -15.75 -8.82
C SER A 19 30.66 -15.04 -7.79
N PRO A 20 30.94 -15.17 -6.48
CA PRO A 20 30.20 -14.48 -5.44
C PRO A 20 30.15 -12.95 -5.61
N SER A 21 31.19 -12.35 -6.15
CA SER A 21 31.26 -10.91 -6.44
C SER A 21 30.28 -10.49 -7.55
N SER A 22 30.22 -11.32 -8.62
CA SER A 22 29.27 -11.08 -9.73
C SER A 22 27.82 -11.23 -9.26
N ILE A 23 27.53 -12.22 -8.41
CA ILE A 23 26.21 -12.39 -7.81
C ILE A 23 25.84 -11.16 -6.97
N ARG A 24 26.75 -10.71 -6.08
CA ARG A 24 26.49 -9.53 -5.23
C ARG A 24 26.21 -8.29 -6.06
N ARG A 25 26.97 -8.05 -7.12
CA ARG A 25 26.75 -6.91 -8.04
C ARG A 25 25.38 -7.00 -8.70
N LYS A 26 25.03 -8.17 -9.25
CA LYS A 26 23.72 -8.35 -9.90
C LYS A 26 22.56 -8.23 -8.93
N LEU A 27 22.70 -8.72 -7.72
CA LEU A 27 21.70 -8.54 -6.67
C LEU A 27 21.52 -7.07 -6.26
N THR A 28 22.60 -6.27 -6.26
CA THR A 28 22.52 -4.83 -6.01
C THR A 28 21.82 -4.08 -7.14
N GLU A 29 22.00 -4.49 -8.40
CA GLU A 29 21.24 -3.96 -9.54
C GLU A 29 19.75 -4.30 -9.40
N LEU A 30 19.43 -5.59 -9.17
CA LEU A 30 18.05 -6.04 -8.99
C LEU A 30 17.36 -5.40 -7.78
N GLU A 31 18.10 -5.09 -6.72
CA GLU A 31 17.59 -4.37 -5.56
C GLU A 31 17.29 -2.90 -5.88
N LYS A 32 18.15 -2.23 -6.66
CA LYS A 32 17.89 -0.87 -7.19
C LYS A 32 16.68 -0.85 -8.13
N ASP A 33 16.52 -1.88 -8.94
CA ASP A 33 15.39 -2.05 -9.86
C ASP A 33 14.09 -2.46 -9.13
N GLY A 34 14.17 -2.66 -7.80
CA GLY A 34 13.00 -3.04 -7.00
C GLY A 34 12.49 -4.45 -7.27
N LEU A 35 13.30 -5.34 -7.81
CA LEU A 35 12.93 -6.72 -8.15
C LEU A 35 13.21 -7.72 -7.03
N VAL A 36 14.10 -7.36 -6.11
CA VAL A 36 14.48 -8.20 -4.96
C VAL A 36 14.72 -7.37 -3.71
N VAL A 37 14.57 -7.98 -2.53
CA VAL A 37 14.91 -7.41 -1.21
C VAL A 37 15.93 -8.29 -0.54
N ARG A 38 16.97 -7.69 0.08
CA ARG A 38 17.92 -8.41 0.93
C ARG A 38 17.27 -8.79 2.25
N ILE A 39 17.44 -10.03 2.62
CA ILE A 39 17.05 -10.58 3.93
C ILE A 39 18.29 -11.20 4.59
N HIS A 40 18.21 -11.48 5.90
CA HIS A 40 19.29 -12.17 6.58
C HIS A 40 19.55 -13.56 5.93
N GLY A 41 20.73 -13.74 5.38
CA GLY A 41 21.13 -15.00 4.73
C GLY A 41 20.72 -15.16 3.27
N GLY A 42 20.13 -14.13 2.60
CA GLY A 42 19.71 -14.29 1.21
C GLY A 42 19.04 -13.06 0.58
N VAL A 43 18.30 -13.35 -0.47
CA VAL A 43 17.53 -12.37 -1.24
C VAL A 43 16.16 -12.97 -1.54
N LYS A 44 15.11 -12.20 -1.39
CA LYS A 44 13.73 -12.58 -1.74
C LYS A 44 13.28 -11.81 -2.98
N SER A 45 12.67 -12.50 -3.95
CA SER A 45 12.00 -11.85 -5.08
C SER A 45 10.80 -11.03 -4.59
N ILE A 46 10.63 -9.83 -5.16
CA ILE A 46 9.52 -8.94 -4.84
C ILE A 46 8.24 -9.38 -5.57
N ASN A 47 8.38 -10.20 -6.62
CA ASN A 47 7.26 -10.50 -7.51
C ASN A 47 6.20 -11.45 -6.93
N ASP A 48 6.48 -12.17 -5.84
CA ASP A 48 5.61 -13.29 -5.46
C ASP A 48 4.68 -13.07 -4.27
N ASP A 49 4.96 -12.17 -3.35
CA ASP A 49 4.02 -11.88 -2.26
C ASP A 49 4.36 -10.62 -1.45
N GLU A 50 3.62 -9.54 -1.67
CA GLU A 50 3.74 -8.36 -0.79
C GLU A 50 3.03 -8.53 0.56
N SER A 51 2.31 -9.62 0.79
CA SER A 51 1.57 -9.83 2.04
C SER A 51 2.49 -9.83 3.28
N GLY A 52 3.73 -10.31 3.10
CA GLY A 52 4.76 -10.27 4.15
C GLY A 52 5.77 -9.12 4.05
N MET A 53 5.63 -8.21 3.08
CA MET A 53 6.57 -7.08 2.94
C MET A 53 6.21 -5.95 3.90
N SER A 54 7.23 -5.34 4.52
CA SER A 54 7.03 -4.14 5.33
C SER A 54 6.40 -3.01 4.50
N PHE A 55 5.69 -2.10 5.15
CA PHE A 55 5.15 -0.91 4.47
C PHE A 55 6.26 -0.11 3.80
N PHE A 56 7.41 0.04 4.46
CA PHE A 56 8.58 0.73 3.91
C PHE A 56 9.00 0.15 2.56
N THR A 57 9.15 -1.15 2.46
CA THR A 57 9.51 -1.82 1.20
C THR A 57 8.43 -1.61 0.13
N ARG A 58 7.15 -1.80 0.49
CA ARG A 58 6.02 -1.57 -0.43
C ARG A 58 5.96 -0.12 -0.94
N LYS A 59 6.27 0.86 -0.09
CA LYS A 59 6.30 2.29 -0.45
C LYS A 59 7.35 2.57 -1.53
N HIS A 60 8.53 1.97 -1.44
CA HIS A 60 9.61 2.20 -2.39
C HIS A 60 9.51 1.37 -3.68
N THR A 61 8.74 0.30 -3.67
CA THR A 61 8.52 -0.54 -4.85
C THR A 61 7.51 0.11 -5.79
N ASN A 62 7.87 0.32 -7.06
CA ASN A 62 7.05 0.96 -8.11
C ASN A 62 6.47 2.30 -7.64
N ALA A 63 7.31 3.14 -7.02
CA ALA A 63 6.88 4.40 -6.43
C ALA A 63 6.36 5.40 -7.48
N LEU A 64 6.94 5.40 -8.68
CA LEU A 64 6.51 6.28 -9.79
C LEU A 64 5.10 5.92 -10.25
N GLU A 65 4.82 4.65 -10.47
CA GLU A 65 3.50 4.17 -10.89
C GLU A 65 2.44 4.49 -9.83
N LYS A 66 2.75 4.31 -8.55
CA LYS A 66 1.85 4.66 -7.45
C LYS A 66 1.55 6.17 -7.39
N ARG A 67 2.54 7.01 -7.64
CA ARG A 67 2.33 8.46 -7.74
C ARG A 67 1.44 8.83 -8.91
N LEU A 68 1.66 8.22 -10.08
CA LEU A 68 0.81 8.47 -11.25
C LEU A 68 -0.64 8.03 -11.00
N ILE A 69 -0.84 6.89 -10.35
CA ILE A 69 -2.17 6.41 -9.93
C ILE A 69 -2.80 7.41 -8.95
N ALA A 70 -2.06 7.86 -7.94
CA ALA A 70 -2.52 8.82 -6.96
C ALA A 70 -2.95 10.16 -7.59
N ILE A 71 -2.15 10.70 -8.53
CA ILE A 71 -2.49 11.93 -9.27
C ILE A 71 -3.77 11.76 -10.10
N LYS A 72 -3.96 10.59 -10.73
CA LYS A 72 -5.21 10.29 -11.44
C LYS A 72 -6.40 10.20 -10.48
N ALA A 73 -6.23 9.52 -9.34
CA ALA A 73 -7.26 9.37 -8.32
C ALA A 73 -7.66 10.71 -7.70
N LEU A 74 -6.70 11.63 -7.54
CA LEU A 74 -6.93 12.96 -6.99
C LEU A 74 -7.96 13.78 -7.79
N LYS A 75 -8.10 13.52 -9.10
CA LYS A 75 -9.10 14.18 -9.95
C LYS A 75 -10.55 13.84 -9.60
N LEU A 76 -10.76 12.81 -8.78
CA LEU A 76 -12.07 12.39 -8.30
C LEU A 76 -12.44 13.06 -6.97
N VAL A 77 -11.46 13.69 -6.31
CA VAL A 77 -11.63 14.31 -5.00
C VAL A 77 -12.18 15.72 -5.17
N HIS A 78 -13.24 16.02 -4.41
CA HIS A 78 -13.82 17.35 -4.34
C HIS A 78 -13.69 17.92 -2.92
N ASP A 79 -13.73 19.22 -2.82
CA ASP A 79 -13.69 19.89 -1.53
C ASP A 79 -14.90 19.50 -0.67
N GLY A 80 -14.65 19.19 0.59
CA GLY A 80 -15.68 18.73 1.53
C GLY A 80 -15.95 17.21 1.52
N ASP A 81 -15.30 16.44 0.63
CA ASP A 81 -15.47 14.98 0.61
C ASP A 81 -14.98 14.32 1.90
N MET A 82 -15.70 13.29 2.32
CA MET A 82 -15.20 12.29 3.29
C MET A 82 -14.62 11.11 2.54
N ILE A 83 -13.32 10.86 2.73
CA ILE A 83 -12.55 9.87 1.97
C ILE A 83 -12.08 8.76 2.90
N PHE A 84 -12.29 7.49 2.52
CA PHE A 84 -11.65 6.36 3.17
C PHE A 84 -10.41 5.94 2.38
N LEU A 85 -9.27 5.84 3.07
CA LEU A 85 -8.00 5.33 2.54
C LEU A 85 -7.61 4.05 3.28
N ASP A 86 -7.30 2.99 2.54
CA ASP A 86 -6.77 1.75 3.12
C ASP A 86 -5.29 1.87 3.52
N SER A 87 -4.75 0.81 4.12
CA SER A 87 -3.34 0.72 4.55
C SER A 87 -2.35 0.43 3.41
N SER A 88 -2.77 0.55 2.15
CA SER A 88 -1.88 0.30 1.02
C SER A 88 -0.90 1.45 0.80
N SER A 89 0.28 1.10 0.26
CA SER A 89 1.26 2.13 -0.11
C SER A 89 0.79 3.01 -1.29
N THR A 90 -0.19 2.57 -2.09
CA THR A 90 -0.77 3.39 -3.15
C THR A 90 -1.70 4.46 -2.58
N SER A 91 -2.54 4.11 -1.61
CA SER A 91 -3.37 5.07 -0.86
C SER A 91 -2.52 6.09 -0.09
N TYR A 92 -1.37 5.66 0.44
CA TYR A 92 -0.40 6.57 1.05
C TYR A 92 0.06 7.66 0.07
N PHE A 93 0.38 7.31 -1.19
CA PHE A 93 0.76 8.33 -2.18
C PHE A 93 -0.38 9.29 -2.50
N LEU A 94 -1.64 8.84 -2.51
CA LEU A 94 -2.79 9.74 -2.63
C LEU A 94 -2.86 10.71 -1.45
N ALA A 95 -2.65 10.22 -0.22
CA ALA A 95 -2.62 11.04 0.99
C ALA A 95 -1.57 12.16 0.92
N GLU A 96 -0.46 11.94 0.22
CA GLU A 96 0.58 12.98 0.03
C GLU A 96 0.07 14.25 -0.68
N TYR A 97 -0.98 14.15 -1.49
CA TYR A 97 -1.55 15.26 -2.25
C TYR A 97 -2.79 15.89 -1.63
N LEU A 98 -3.38 15.29 -0.59
CA LEU A 98 -4.63 15.78 0.01
C LEU A 98 -4.48 17.08 0.80
N SER A 99 -3.27 17.51 1.12
CA SER A 99 -3.03 18.82 1.75
C SER A 99 -3.49 20.02 0.90
N GLY A 100 -3.74 19.82 -0.40
CA GLY A 100 -4.36 20.82 -1.27
C GLY A 100 -5.87 20.96 -1.14
N PHE A 101 -6.52 20.15 -0.27
CA PHE A 101 -7.98 20.12 -0.08
C PHE A 101 -8.31 20.34 1.41
N PRO A 102 -8.38 21.58 1.87
CA PRO A 102 -8.45 21.90 3.30
C PRO A 102 -9.73 21.40 3.99
N ASN A 103 -10.81 21.23 3.26
CA ASN A 103 -12.10 20.78 3.80
C ASN A 103 -12.35 19.27 3.65
N VAL A 104 -11.39 18.52 3.08
CA VAL A 104 -11.49 17.06 2.98
C VAL A 104 -11.28 16.43 4.35
N THR A 105 -12.14 15.48 4.68
CA THR A 105 -12.00 14.62 5.86
C THR A 105 -11.53 13.22 5.41
N VAL A 106 -10.45 12.74 5.98
CA VAL A 106 -9.93 11.41 5.67
C VAL A 106 -10.13 10.46 6.84
N VAL A 107 -10.62 9.27 6.57
CA VAL A 107 -10.62 8.14 7.51
C VAL A 107 -9.68 7.09 6.97
N THR A 108 -8.80 6.55 7.81
CA THR A 108 -7.86 5.52 7.37
C THR A 108 -7.61 4.44 8.43
N ASN A 109 -7.40 3.22 7.97
CA ASN A 109 -6.85 2.15 8.79
C ASN A 109 -5.33 1.96 8.58
N GLY A 110 -4.69 2.83 7.80
CA GLY A 110 -3.25 2.79 7.54
C GLY A 110 -2.48 3.60 8.57
N VAL A 111 -1.54 2.97 9.29
CA VAL A 111 -0.73 3.63 10.33
C VAL A 111 0.14 4.73 9.73
N ASP A 112 0.88 4.40 8.67
CA ASP A 112 1.76 5.36 8.00
C ASP A 112 0.97 6.46 7.27
N THR A 113 -0.17 6.13 6.70
CA THR A 113 -1.08 7.08 6.06
C THR A 113 -1.63 8.08 7.07
N LEU A 114 -2.05 7.59 8.25
CA LEU A 114 -2.52 8.43 9.35
C LEU A 114 -1.43 9.42 9.80
N ALA A 115 -0.21 8.93 10.03
CA ALA A 115 0.91 9.75 10.44
C ALA A 115 1.26 10.83 9.41
N ALA A 116 1.27 10.47 8.12
CA ALA A 116 1.56 11.41 7.03
C ALA A 116 0.51 12.52 6.91
N LEU A 117 -0.78 12.21 7.08
CA LEU A 117 -1.87 13.17 7.01
C LEU A 117 -1.88 14.09 8.24
N ALA A 118 -1.68 13.54 9.43
CA ALA A 118 -1.62 14.32 10.67
C ALA A 118 -0.47 15.35 10.62
N ALA A 119 0.67 14.99 10.06
CA ALA A 119 1.79 15.91 9.87
C ALA A 119 1.51 17.07 8.90
N LYS A 120 0.49 16.93 8.03
CA LYS A 120 0.07 17.94 7.05
C LYS A 120 -1.16 18.76 7.48
N VAL A 121 -1.61 18.60 8.72
CA VAL A 121 -2.80 19.30 9.26
C VAL A 121 -4.06 19.01 8.42
N VAL A 122 -4.17 17.84 7.83
CA VAL A 122 -5.38 17.36 7.18
C VAL A 122 -6.33 16.81 8.25
N ASN A 123 -7.62 17.06 8.09
CA ASN A 123 -8.63 16.51 9.00
C ASN A 123 -8.69 14.98 8.83
N VAL A 124 -8.02 14.24 9.72
CA VAL A 124 -7.84 12.80 9.62
C VAL A 124 -8.33 12.06 10.86
N TYR A 125 -9.06 10.98 10.63
CA TYR A 125 -9.51 10.03 11.65
C TYR A 125 -8.89 8.66 11.43
N SER A 126 -8.49 8.02 12.53
CA SER A 126 -8.10 6.61 12.53
C SER A 126 -9.33 5.72 12.65
N SER A 127 -9.32 4.58 11.98
CA SER A 127 -10.32 3.52 12.23
C SER A 127 -10.19 2.91 13.63
N GLY A 128 -9.09 3.17 14.34
CA GLY A 128 -8.78 2.46 15.58
C GLY A 128 -8.51 0.97 15.37
N GLY A 129 -8.36 0.22 16.45
CA GLY A 129 -8.17 -1.22 16.41
C GLY A 129 -6.74 -1.68 16.69
N LYS A 130 -6.49 -2.97 16.47
CA LYS A 130 -5.19 -3.61 16.70
C LYS A 130 -4.28 -3.42 15.50
N VAL A 131 -3.02 -3.07 15.73
CA VAL A 131 -2.02 -3.06 14.67
C VAL A 131 -1.79 -4.48 14.16
N TYR A 132 -1.90 -4.67 12.85
CA TYR A 132 -1.67 -5.96 12.21
C TYR A 132 -0.19 -6.34 12.28
N SER A 133 0.10 -7.46 12.95
CA SER A 133 1.45 -7.81 13.37
C SER A 133 2.40 -8.26 12.24
N GLU A 134 1.87 -8.68 11.09
CA GLU A 134 2.71 -9.18 10.00
C GLU A 134 3.47 -8.08 9.27
N ASN A 135 2.87 -6.90 9.13
CA ASN A 135 3.49 -5.80 8.39
C ASN A 135 3.39 -4.44 9.07
N ASN A 136 2.81 -4.36 10.27
CA ASN A 136 2.64 -3.18 11.12
C ASN A 136 2.03 -1.94 10.41
N ALA A 137 1.36 -2.16 9.28
CA ALA A 137 0.87 -1.06 8.44
C ALA A 137 -0.63 -0.82 8.56
N ALA A 138 -1.39 -1.79 9.09
CA ALA A 138 -2.83 -1.74 9.13
C ALA A 138 -3.38 -1.82 10.55
N LEU A 139 -4.43 -1.06 10.82
CA LEU A 139 -5.30 -1.20 11.97
C LEU A 139 -6.42 -2.16 11.62
N THR A 140 -6.66 -3.16 12.48
CA THR A 140 -7.57 -4.27 12.22
C THR A 140 -8.35 -4.67 13.49
N GLY A 141 -9.19 -5.68 13.36
CA GLY A 141 -9.97 -6.23 14.47
C GLY A 141 -11.33 -5.56 14.64
N GLU A 142 -12.00 -5.91 15.74
CA GLU A 142 -13.40 -5.56 15.97
C GLU A 142 -13.61 -4.06 16.11
N PHE A 143 -12.71 -3.36 16.81
CA PHE A 143 -12.79 -1.89 16.96
C PHE A 143 -12.69 -1.17 15.61
N ALA A 144 -11.74 -1.59 14.74
CA ALA A 144 -11.61 -1.01 13.40
C ALA A 144 -12.87 -1.27 12.57
N ARG A 145 -13.42 -2.49 12.62
CA ARG A 145 -14.64 -2.87 11.93
C ARG A 145 -15.83 -2.05 12.40
N ALA A 146 -16.02 -1.93 13.71
CA ALA A 146 -17.11 -1.17 14.30
C ALA A 146 -17.05 0.33 13.96
N ALA A 147 -15.85 0.89 13.88
CA ALA A 147 -15.67 2.27 13.44
C ALA A 147 -15.98 2.44 11.94
N ILE A 148 -15.39 1.59 11.08
CA ILE A 148 -15.57 1.67 9.63
C ILE A 148 -17.04 1.47 9.24
N SER A 149 -17.78 0.58 9.91
CA SER A 149 -19.21 0.33 9.62
C SER A 149 -20.13 1.53 9.87
N LYS A 150 -19.66 2.52 10.63
CA LYS A 150 -20.41 3.76 10.94
C LYS A 150 -20.03 4.93 10.05
N ILE A 151 -19.05 4.75 9.17
CA ILE A 151 -18.54 5.82 8.30
C ILE A 151 -19.31 5.80 6.98
N HIS A 152 -19.79 6.95 6.59
CA HIS A 152 -20.37 7.20 5.27
C HIS A 152 -19.37 8.03 4.46
N ALA A 153 -18.43 7.35 3.79
CA ALA A 153 -17.44 8.01 2.95
C ALA A 153 -18.02 8.30 1.56
N ASP A 154 -17.74 9.49 1.01
CA ASP A 154 -18.08 9.81 -0.38
C ASP A 154 -17.22 9.04 -1.36
N LEU A 155 -15.94 8.83 -1.00
CA LEU A 155 -14.94 8.13 -1.79
C LEU A 155 -14.19 7.10 -0.94
N CYS A 156 -13.96 5.92 -1.52
CA CYS A 156 -13.14 4.89 -0.90
C CYS A 156 -12.04 4.45 -1.88
N PHE A 157 -10.79 4.49 -1.46
CA PHE A 157 -9.65 4.05 -2.26
C PHE A 157 -8.98 2.84 -1.62
N PHE A 158 -8.85 1.77 -2.39
CA PHE A 158 -8.24 0.52 -1.96
C PHE A 158 -7.12 0.12 -2.92
N GLY A 159 -5.95 -0.16 -2.38
CA GLY A 159 -4.89 -0.80 -3.14
C GLY A 159 -5.26 -2.25 -3.48
N SER A 160 -5.30 -2.61 -4.75
CA SER A 160 -5.53 -3.98 -5.17
C SER A 160 -4.51 -4.42 -6.22
N ARG A 161 -4.33 -5.74 -6.35
CA ARG A 161 -3.61 -6.35 -7.46
C ARG A 161 -4.58 -7.09 -8.36
N ASN A 162 -4.32 -7.12 -9.65
CA ASN A 162 -4.98 -8.06 -10.55
C ASN A 162 -4.18 -9.36 -10.67
N ASN A 163 -4.80 -10.38 -11.29
CA ASN A 163 -4.18 -11.69 -11.52
C ASN A 163 -2.94 -11.65 -12.45
N VAL A 164 -2.62 -10.50 -13.04
CA VAL A 164 -1.46 -10.27 -13.92
C VAL A 164 -0.34 -9.51 -13.19
N GLY A 165 -0.45 -9.35 -11.86
CA GLY A 165 0.56 -8.65 -11.06
C GLY A 165 0.57 -7.13 -11.21
N ARG A 166 -0.31 -6.54 -12.00
CA ARG A 166 -0.44 -5.09 -12.14
C ARG A 166 -1.20 -4.51 -10.94
N ARG A 167 -0.73 -3.37 -10.45
CA ARG A 167 -1.32 -2.68 -9.31
C ARG A 167 -2.39 -1.71 -9.80
N HIS A 168 -3.48 -1.68 -9.06
CA HIS A 168 -4.55 -0.72 -9.27
C HIS A 168 -4.93 -0.09 -7.94
N LEU A 169 -5.33 1.16 -7.96
CA LEU A 169 -6.18 1.70 -6.94
C LEU A 169 -7.62 1.41 -7.39
N ARG A 170 -8.35 0.61 -6.62
CA ARG A 170 -9.78 0.48 -6.81
C ARG A 170 -10.47 1.63 -6.11
N PHE A 171 -11.25 2.33 -6.87
CA PHE A 171 -12.16 3.33 -6.39
C PHE A 171 -13.54 2.71 -6.24
N VAL A 172 -14.12 2.83 -5.04
CA VAL A 172 -15.52 2.54 -4.82
C VAL A 172 -16.14 3.83 -4.32
N SER A 173 -17.00 4.46 -5.11
CA SER A 173 -17.81 5.54 -4.60
C SER A 173 -18.78 4.96 -3.58
N ALA A 174 -18.77 5.44 -2.36
CA ALA A 174 -19.76 5.06 -1.39
C ALA A 174 -21.10 5.67 -1.81
N LEU A 175 -21.99 4.78 -2.09
CA LEU A 175 -23.35 5.00 -2.52
C LEU A 175 -24.16 5.83 -1.52
N GLN A 176 -24.39 7.10 -1.80
CA GLN A 176 -25.68 7.72 -1.44
C GLN A 176 -26.14 8.85 -2.37
N ARG A 177 -25.40 9.18 -3.44
CA ARG A 177 -25.88 10.19 -4.40
C ARG A 177 -26.29 9.64 -5.76
N ASN A 178 -26.93 8.56 -5.92
CA ASN A 178 -27.39 7.97 -7.19
C ASN A 178 -26.71 6.65 -7.59
N ASN A 179 -26.96 5.56 -6.88
CA ASN A 179 -26.91 4.16 -7.33
C ASN A 179 -26.00 3.80 -8.55
N LYS A 180 -24.87 4.46 -8.72
CA LYS A 180 -23.91 4.16 -9.79
C LYS A 180 -22.60 3.65 -9.21
N HIS A 181 -22.39 2.35 -9.36
CA HIS A 181 -21.05 1.76 -9.18
C HIS A 181 -20.17 2.22 -10.35
N TYR A 182 -19.11 2.94 -10.06
CA TYR A 182 -18.04 3.21 -11.00
C TYR A 182 -16.82 2.37 -10.63
N ASP A 183 -16.60 1.30 -11.39
CA ASP A 183 -15.30 0.62 -11.43
C ASP A 183 -14.39 1.43 -12.37
N ALA A 184 -13.62 2.36 -11.83
CA ALA A 184 -12.58 3.02 -12.60
C ALA A 184 -11.37 2.07 -12.70
N LYS A 185 -11.31 1.29 -13.74
CA LYS A 185 -10.11 0.57 -14.17
C LYS A 185 -9.15 1.59 -14.78
N PHE A 186 -8.09 1.93 -14.08
CA PHE A 186 -6.96 2.63 -14.66
C PHE A 186 -6.01 1.58 -15.26
N GLY A 187 -5.99 1.46 -16.59
CA GLY A 187 -5.02 0.68 -17.34
C GLY A 187 -3.66 1.38 -17.42
#